data_456867d8b3451fbdfdb7f43dbbf6fcfe
#
_entry.id   456867d8b3451fbdfdb7f43dbbf6fcfe
#
_cell.length_a   1.000
_cell.length_b   1.000
_cell.length_c   1.000
_cell.angle_alpha   90.00
_cell.angle_beta   90.00
_cell.angle_gamma   90.00
#
_symmetry.space_group_name_H-M   'P 1'
#
loop_
_entity.id
_entity.type
_entity.pdbx_description
1 polymer ?
#
loop_
_entity_poly.entity_id
_entity_poly.type
_entity_poly.pdbx_seq_one_letter_code
_entity_poly.pdbx_strand_id
1 'polypeptide(L)'
;LSACETSMIRKGLQDTSFDLSEFHFAYFFFHTQEDALGGTAGDCTLLADPDYMDVGGADACTMFALSKWTGAAAESLASYPYEQLYTPSSSLAYQDVGHLQNVRYVNGSDTASIKRLILQYGSVSAPLCVNLKKYYSKSTGAYYCNNNTGTNHQLTIVGWDDDYSTANFTSGIRPSKKGAWIAKNSYGEDFGNDGYIYISYQDNSLNHQKKSTADSDSLVFAYDMENSDNYSHNYQYDGSASCTYMPIPSGSSLSNVFTVSGNPNGQEKLKSVSFALASENIQYAIQIYKNPTAGDPTSGIAVLDRAQSGV
;
A
#
# COMPACT_ATOMS: atom_id res chain seq x y z
N LEU A 1 4.14 4.46 -3.39
CA LEU A 1 3.28 5.53 -3.91
C LEU A 1 2.98 5.36 -5.40
N SER A 2 3.93 5.00 -6.27
CA SER A 2 3.72 4.87 -7.72
C SER A 2 2.51 4.00 -8.12
N ALA A 3 2.17 2.96 -7.36
CA ALA A 3 0.94 2.19 -7.59
C ALA A 3 -0.33 2.98 -7.25
N CYS A 4 -0.29 3.87 -6.26
CA CYS A 4 -1.38 4.78 -5.94
C CYS A 4 -1.60 5.82 -7.05
N GLU A 5 -0.51 6.43 -7.54
CA GLU A 5 -0.53 7.36 -8.69
C GLU A 5 -1.18 6.71 -9.90
N THR A 6 -0.72 5.50 -10.27
CA THR A 6 -1.28 4.74 -11.39
C THR A 6 -2.77 4.48 -11.24
N SER A 7 -3.24 4.16 -10.02
CA SER A 7 -4.66 3.99 -9.74
C SER A 7 -5.45 5.29 -9.96
N MET A 8 -4.91 6.42 -9.49
CA MET A 8 -5.54 7.73 -9.63
C MET A 8 -5.59 8.18 -11.10
N ILE A 9 -4.49 8.04 -11.82
CA ILE A 9 -4.40 8.35 -13.26
C ILE A 9 -5.39 7.49 -14.04
N ARG A 10 -5.43 6.19 -13.79
CA ARG A 10 -6.33 5.26 -14.47
C ARG A 10 -7.81 5.61 -14.26
N LYS A 11 -8.18 6.10 -13.09
CA LYS A 11 -9.54 6.56 -12.77
C LYS A 11 -9.85 7.97 -13.28
N GLY A 12 -8.89 8.66 -13.87
CA GLY A 12 -9.04 10.05 -14.32
C GLY A 12 -9.15 11.05 -13.16
N LEU A 13 -8.66 10.69 -11.98
CA LEU A 13 -8.61 11.58 -10.81
C LEU A 13 -7.43 12.54 -10.92
N GLN A 14 -6.38 12.12 -11.58
CA GLN A 14 -5.16 12.90 -11.83
C GLN A 14 -4.67 12.67 -13.27
N ASP A 15 -3.85 13.56 -13.78
CA ASP A 15 -3.21 13.43 -15.09
C ASP A 15 -1.94 12.56 -15.04
N THR A 16 -1.35 12.28 -16.20
CA THR A 16 -0.18 11.40 -16.31
C THR A 16 1.13 11.99 -15.81
N SER A 17 1.16 13.27 -15.47
CA SER A 17 2.33 13.96 -14.89
C SER A 17 2.24 14.06 -13.36
N PHE A 18 1.18 13.52 -12.78
CA PHE A 18 0.95 13.58 -11.34
C PHE A 18 1.96 12.73 -10.56
N ASP A 19 2.48 13.31 -9.49
CA ASP A 19 3.52 12.73 -8.64
C ASP A 19 3.17 12.96 -7.15
N LEU A 20 3.22 11.88 -6.38
CA LEU A 20 3.00 11.90 -4.94
C LEU A 20 4.33 12.07 -4.21
N SER A 21 4.35 12.90 -3.19
CA SER A 21 5.53 13.14 -2.38
C SER A 21 5.89 11.96 -1.48
N GLU A 22 6.98 11.25 -1.79
CA GLU A 22 7.59 10.26 -0.92
C GLU A 22 8.06 10.88 0.39
N PHE A 23 8.61 12.09 0.32
CA PHE A 23 9.08 12.81 1.51
C PHE A 23 7.94 13.16 2.46
N HIS A 24 6.84 13.70 1.95
CA HIS A 24 5.64 13.98 2.75
C HIS A 24 5.12 12.71 3.42
N PHE A 25 4.96 11.65 2.63
CA PHE A 25 4.46 10.38 3.13
C PHE A 25 5.37 9.78 4.20
N ALA A 26 6.69 9.72 3.98
CA ALA A 26 7.64 9.19 4.93
C ALA A 26 7.67 10.03 6.23
N TYR A 27 7.67 11.35 6.11
CA TYR A 27 7.67 12.21 7.29
C TYR A 27 6.46 11.97 8.17
N PHE A 28 5.25 12.11 7.64
CA PHE A 28 4.02 11.97 8.42
C PHE A 28 3.66 10.52 8.79
N PHE A 29 4.31 9.56 8.18
CA PHE A 29 4.26 8.17 8.60
C PHE A 29 4.97 7.94 9.94
N PHE A 30 6.09 8.61 10.16
CA PHE A 30 6.91 8.45 11.35
C PHE A 30 6.73 9.54 12.42
N HIS A 31 5.91 10.56 12.15
CA HIS A 31 5.68 11.65 13.09
C HIS A 31 4.19 11.80 13.39
N THR A 32 3.86 11.76 14.68
CA THR A 32 2.48 11.97 15.14
C THR A 32 2.02 13.39 14.81
N GLN A 33 0.80 13.51 14.30
CA GLN A 33 0.15 14.78 14.03
C GLN A 33 -1.20 14.85 14.74
N GLU A 34 -1.62 16.06 15.13
CA GLU A 34 -2.99 16.30 15.56
C GLU A 34 -3.95 16.09 14.39
N ASP A 35 -5.06 15.40 14.63
CA ASP A 35 -6.06 15.15 13.60
C ASP A 35 -6.89 16.39 13.31
N ALA A 36 -6.56 17.09 12.23
CA ALA A 36 -7.26 18.29 11.79
C ALA A 36 -8.70 18.01 11.29
N LEU A 37 -9.04 16.75 10.99
CA LEU A 37 -10.37 16.35 10.52
C LEU A 37 -11.33 16.04 11.68
N GLY A 38 -10.85 16.13 12.93
CA GLY A 38 -11.66 15.90 14.12
C GLY A 38 -12.00 14.43 14.36
N GLY A 39 -11.31 13.51 13.71
CA GLY A 39 -11.39 12.07 13.94
C GLY A 39 -10.47 11.61 15.06
N THR A 40 -10.03 10.38 14.98
CA THR A 40 -9.05 9.80 15.90
C THR A 40 -7.71 9.65 15.20
N ALA A 41 -6.66 10.30 15.73
CA ALA A 41 -5.30 10.10 15.22
C ALA A 41 -4.87 8.66 15.50
N GLY A 42 -4.44 7.95 14.45
CA GLY A 42 -3.91 6.61 14.59
C GLY A 42 -2.49 6.60 15.17
N ASP A 43 -2.05 5.44 15.58
CA ASP A 43 -0.69 5.24 16.05
C ASP A 43 0.35 5.55 14.97
N CYS A 44 1.53 5.97 15.37
CA CYS A 44 2.69 6.03 14.50
C CYS A 44 3.93 5.51 15.21
N THR A 45 4.89 5.03 14.44
CA THR A 45 6.22 4.70 14.96
C THR A 45 7.09 5.94 14.87
N LEU A 46 7.50 6.45 16.02
CA LEU A 46 8.38 7.60 16.05
C LEU A 46 9.81 7.17 15.73
N LEU A 47 10.41 7.81 14.74
CA LEU A 47 11.84 7.71 14.44
C LEU A 47 12.49 9.07 14.54
N ALA A 48 13.69 9.12 15.12
CA ALA A 48 14.46 10.33 15.16
C ALA A 48 14.96 10.72 13.76
N ASP A 49 14.95 12.01 13.46
CA ASP A 49 15.59 12.54 12.27
C ASP A 49 17.11 12.29 12.30
N PRO A 50 17.74 11.98 11.16
CA PRO A 50 17.17 11.86 9.80
C PRO A 50 16.80 10.42 9.38
N ASP A 51 16.84 9.47 10.31
CA ASP A 51 16.83 8.02 10.00
C ASP A 51 15.55 7.53 9.31
N TYR A 52 14.44 8.26 9.46
CA TYR A 52 13.15 7.84 8.89
C TYR A 52 13.15 7.73 7.35
N MET A 53 14.04 8.42 6.66
CA MET A 53 14.16 8.32 5.19
C MET A 53 14.89 7.05 4.75
N ASP A 54 15.68 6.43 5.63
CA ASP A 54 16.55 5.29 5.31
C ASP A 54 16.02 3.94 5.78
N VAL A 55 14.95 3.91 6.57
CA VAL A 55 14.43 2.64 7.12
C VAL A 55 13.64 1.81 6.13
N GLY A 56 13.25 2.38 5.00
CA GLY A 56 12.37 1.72 4.03
C GLY A 56 10.93 1.55 4.56
N GLY A 57 10.15 0.73 3.86
CA GLY A 57 8.75 0.47 4.18
C GLY A 57 8.28 -0.89 3.68
N ALA A 58 7.01 -1.17 3.94
CA ALA A 58 6.32 -2.35 3.45
C ALA A 58 4.87 -1.99 3.06
N ASP A 59 4.33 -2.65 2.03
CA ASP A 59 2.96 -2.39 1.56
C ASP A 59 1.92 -2.55 2.66
N ALA A 60 2.07 -3.55 3.54
CA ALA A 60 1.15 -3.75 4.67
C ALA A 60 1.09 -2.53 5.60
N CYS A 61 2.22 -1.90 5.89
CA CYS A 61 2.26 -0.67 6.68
C CYS A 61 1.73 0.53 5.89
N THR A 62 2.07 0.61 4.60
CA THR A 62 1.63 1.68 3.70
C THR A 62 0.10 1.76 3.60
N MET A 63 -0.61 0.63 3.49
CA MET A 63 -2.07 0.65 3.42
C MET A 63 -2.72 1.22 4.69
N PHE A 64 -2.18 0.93 5.88
CA PHE A 64 -2.68 1.50 7.13
C PHE A 64 -2.33 2.98 7.26
N ALA A 65 -1.14 3.39 6.81
CA ALA A 65 -0.75 4.80 6.81
C ALA A 65 -1.62 5.64 5.88
N LEU A 66 -1.91 5.15 4.66
CA LEU A 66 -2.83 5.82 3.73
C LEU A 66 -4.26 5.91 4.29
N SER A 67 -4.69 4.94 5.08
CA SER A 67 -6.03 4.97 5.69
C SER A 67 -6.19 6.04 6.77
N LYS A 68 -5.10 6.66 7.24
CA LYS A 68 -5.13 7.80 8.20
C LYS A 68 -5.49 9.13 7.56
N TRP A 69 -5.36 9.27 6.24
CA TRP A 69 -5.49 10.51 5.48
C TRP A 69 -4.46 11.60 5.81
N THR A 70 -3.35 11.23 6.46
CA THR A 70 -2.24 12.16 6.73
C THR A 70 -1.40 12.48 5.49
N GLY A 71 -1.55 11.73 4.43
CA GLY A 71 -0.82 11.85 3.14
C GLY A 71 -1.06 10.62 2.26
N ALA A 72 -0.52 10.53 1.04
CA ALA A 72 0.51 11.42 0.53
C ALA A 72 -0.10 12.69 -0.08
N ALA A 73 0.62 13.80 0.04
CA ALA A 73 0.35 15.03 -0.70
C ALA A 73 1.01 14.98 -2.09
N ALA A 74 0.70 15.95 -2.96
CA ALA A 74 1.42 16.12 -4.22
C ALA A 74 2.88 16.50 -3.98
N GLU A 75 3.80 16.04 -4.83
CA GLU A 75 5.23 16.34 -4.77
C GLU A 75 5.51 17.85 -4.76
N SER A 76 4.71 18.64 -5.44
CA SER A 76 4.83 20.10 -5.48
C SER A 76 4.63 20.79 -4.11
N LEU A 77 3.99 20.14 -3.14
CA LEU A 77 3.77 20.68 -1.80
C LEU A 77 4.91 20.35 -0.84
N ALA A 78 5.58 19.22 -1.03
CA ALA A 78 6.68 18.77 -0.16
C ALA A 78 7.69 17.99 -0.98
N SER A 79 8.46 18.72 -1.80
CA SER A 79 9.41 18.12 -2.73
C SER A 79 10.51 17.33 -2.04
N TYR A 80 10.94 16.25 -2.68
CA TYR A 80 11.99 15.37 -2.16
C TYR A 80 13.29 16.15 -1.87
N PRO A 81 13.84 16.07 -0.65
CA PRO A 81 14.98 16.89 -0.22
C PRO A 81 16.32 16.30 -0.66
N TYR A 82 16.68 16.42 -1.95
CA TYR A 82 17.90 15.84 -2.52
C TYR A 82 19.20 16.35 -1.88
N GLU A 83 19.23 17.61 -1.43
CA GLU A 83 20.45 18.22 -0.92
C GLU A 83 20.50 18.22 0.62
N GLN A 84 19.41 18.58 1.25
CA GLN A 84 19.33 18.71 2.70
C GLN A 84 17.94 18.42 3.22
N LEU A 85 17.84 17.45 4.12
CA LEU A 85 16.60 17.12 4.81
C LEU A 85 16.08 18.35 5.58
N TYR A 86 14.79 18.61 5.48
CA TYR A 86 14.10 19.68 6.20
C TYR A 86 12.87 19.13 6.93
N THR A 87 12.39 19.87 7.92
CA THR A 87 11.14 19.53 8.62
C THR A 87 9.98 20.20 7.89
N PRO A 88 9.04 19.42 7.28
CA PRO A 88 7.87 20.00 6.66
C PRO A 88 6.95 20.66 7.70
N SER A 89 6.21 21.67 7.28
CA SER A 89 5.20 22.29 8.15
C SER A 89 4.14 21.27 8.57
N SER A 90 3.74 21.27 9.83
CA SER A 90 2.63 20.45 10.32
C SER A 90 1.30 20.71 9.60
N SER A 91 1.14 21.90 9.00
CA SER A 91 -0.02 22.24 8.18
C SER A 91 -0.12 21.43 6.86
N LEU A 92 0.94 20.73 6.48
CA LEU A 92 0.93 19.83 5.33
C LEU A 92 0.36 18.44 5.65
N ALA A 93 0.29 18.06 6.93
CA ALA A 93 -0.46 16.87 7.32
C ALA A 93 -1.93 17.01 6.87
N TYR A 94 -2.56 15.91 6.49
CA TYR A 94 -3.94 15.89 5.97
C TYR A 94 -4.17 16.73 4.69
N GLN A 95 -3.10 16.97 3.92
CA GLN A 95 -3.16 17.55 2.58
C GLN A 95 -3.07 16.44 1.52
N ASP A 96 -3.63 15.29 1.83
CA ASP A 96 -3.69 14.16 0.93
C ASP A 96 -4.56 14.49 -0.31
N VAL A 97 -4.17 13.97 -1.44
CA VAL A 97 -4.82 14.22 -2.74
C VAL A 97 -5.69 13.06 -3.21
N GLY A 98 -5.78 12.03 -2.40
CA GLY A 98 -6.64 10.89 -2.64
C GLY A 98 -6.72 9.97 -1.43
N HIS A 99 -7.89 9.40 -1.21
CA HIS A 99 -8.12 8.43 -0.15
C HIS A 99 -7.93 7.00 -0.65
N LEU A 100 -7.45 6.13 0.22
CA LEU A 100 -7.41 4.70 -0.03
C LEU A 100 -8.81 4.11 0.13
N GLN A 101 -9.41 3.67 -0.99
CA GLN A 101 -10.71 2.99 -0.98
C GLN A 101 -10.57 1.51 -0.64
N ASN A 102 -9.56 0.84 -1.23
CA ASN A 102 -9.35 -0.58 -1.04
C ASN A 102 -7.90 -0.99 -1.38
N VAL A 103 -7.48 -2.12 -0.83
CA VAL A 103 -6.24 -2.80 -1.21
C VAL A 103 -6.54 -4.26 -1.51
N ARG A 104 -5.99 -4.76 -2.60
CA ARG A 104 -6.01 -6.18 -2.93
C ARG A 104 -4.59 -6.69 -2.97
N TYR A 105 -4.36 -7.87 -2.44
CA TYR A 105 -3.06 -8.50 -2.54
C TYR A 105 -3.19 -9.98 -2.91
N VAL A 106 -2.18 -10.44 -3.62
CA VAL A 106 -2.10 -11.82 -4.10
C VAL A 106 -0.67 -12.33 -3.92
N ASN A 107 -0.50 -13.63 -3.95
CA ASN A 107 0.83 -14.22 -3.93
C ASN A 107 1.59 -13.87 -5.22
N GLY A 108 2.87 -13.51 -5.10
CA GLY A 108 3.73 -13.15 -6.24
C GLY A 108 3.90 -14.26 -7.28
N SER A 109 3.62 -15.52 -6.92
CA SER A 109 3.61 -16.65 -7.86
C SER A 109 2.31 -16.77 -8.66
N ASP A 110 1.24 -16.07 -8.31
CA ASP A 110 -0.03 -16.09 -9.04
C ASP A 110 -0.05 -15.08 -10.19
N THR A 111 0.65 -15.44 -11.26
CA THR A 111 0.76 -14.62 -12.47
C THR A 111 -0.61 -14.20 -13.05
N ALA A 112 -1.61 -15.06 -12.98
CA ALA A 112 -2.92 -14.79 -13.55
C ALA A 112 -3.66 -13.72 -12.74
N SER A 113 -3.61 -13.79 -11.41
CA SER A 113 -4.21 -12.78 -10.53
C SER A 113 -3.47 -11.46 -10.63
N ILE A 114 -2.14 -11.46 -10.68
CA ILE A 114 -1.34 -10.22 -10.87
C ILE A 114 -1.75 -9.51 -12.16
N LYS A 115 -1.87 -10.22 -13.29
CA LYS A 115 -2.34 -9.64 -14.56
C LYS A 115 -3.75 -9.04 -14.44
N ARG A 116 -4.67 -9.74 -13.75
CA ARG A 116 -6.02 -9.18 -13.48
C ARG A 116 -5.97 -7.89 -12.66
N LEU A 117 -5.13 -7.84 -11.62
CA LEU A 117 -4.96 -6.63 -10.80
C LEU A 117 -4.39 -5.48 -11.62
N ILE A 118 -3.39 -5.71 -12.47
CA ILE A 118 -2.84 -4.69 -13.37
C ILE A 118 -3.92 -4.18 -14.34
N LEU A 119 -4.71 -5.07 -14.94
CA LEU A 119 -5.82 -4.66 -15.81
C LEU A 119 -6.88 -3.84 -15.06
N GLN A 120 -7.14 -4.15 -13.81
CA GLN A 120 -8.17 -3.49 -13.01
C GLN A 120 -7.68 -2.17 -12.42
N TYR A 121 -6.49 -2.13 -11.82
CA TYR A 121 -5.98 -1.01 -11.04
C TYR A 121 -4.85 -0.23 -11.71
N GLY A 122 -4.32 -0.73 -12.83
CA GLY A 122 -3.24 -0.11 -13.62
C GLY A 122 -1.85 -0.63 -13.29
N SER A 123 -1.58 -0.98 -12.05
CA SER A 123 -0.30 -1.51 -11.61
C SER A 123 -0.42 -2.25 -10.28
N VAL A 124 0.67 -2.88 -9.88
CA VAL A 124 0.83 -3.51 -8.56
C VAL A 124 2.19 -3.17 -7.98
N SER A 125 2.25 -2.99 -6.66
CA SER A 125 3.49 -2.90 -5.90
C SER A 125 4.02 -4.29 -5.61
N ALA A 126 5.31 -4.52 -5.83
CA ALA A 126 5.91 -5.84 -5.72
C ALA A 126 7.29 -5.80 -5.04
N PRO A 127 7.54 -6.67 -4.07
CA PRO A 127 8.83 -6.79 -3.43
C PRO A 127 9.82 -7.59 -4.29
N LEU A 128 11.09 -7.21 -4.28
CA LEU A 128 12.14 -7.86 -5.05
C LEU A 128 13.45 -7.94 -4.26
N CYS A 129 14.22 -9.02 -4.44
CA CYS A 129 15.61 -9.04 -4.00
C CYS A 129 16.51 -8.47 -5.08
N VAL A 130 16.97 -7.24 -4.90
CA VAL A 130 17.83 -6.56 -5.89
C VAL A 130 19.30 -6.84 -5.60
N ASN A 131 20.00 -7.43 -6.59
CA ASN A 131 21.44 -7.52 -6.71
C ASN A 131 21.84 -7.32 -8.17
N LEU A 132 22.02 -6.06 -8.55
CA LEU A 132 22.27 -5.67 -9.95
C LEU A 132 23.56 -6.27 -10.51
N LYS A 133 24.61 -6.42 -9.69
CA LYS A 133 25.90 -7.00 -10.13
C LYS A 133 25.76 -8.45 -10.57
N LYS A 134 24.81 -9.18 -9.99
CA LYS A 134 24.65 -10.61 -10.24
C LYS A 134 23.54 -10.96 -11.22
N TYR A 135 22.40 -10.28 -11.12
CA TYR A 135 21.16 -10.73 -11.75
C TYR A 135 20.66 -9.82 -12.87
N TYR A 136 21.27 -8.64 -13.04
CA TYR A 136 20.79 -7.64 -14.00
C TYR A 136 21.62 -7.67 -15.30
N SER A 137 20.94 -7.70 -16.42
CA SER A 137 21.51 -7.54 -17.77
C SER A 137 21.35 -6.09 -18.21
N LYS A 138 22.43 -5.31 -18.12
CA LYS A 138 22.42 -3.88 -18.45
C LYS A 138 22.01 -3.59 -19.92
N SER A 139 22.39 -4.49 -20.83
CA SER A 139 22.11 -4.29 -22.29
C SER A 139 20.66 -4.49 -22.68
N THR A 140 19.86 -5.18 -21.84
CA THR A 140 18.48 -5.55 -22.15
C THR A 140 17.49 -5.08 -21.09
N GLY A 141 17.97 -4.50 -19.99
CA GLY A 141 17.11 -4.14 -18.85
C GLY A 141 16.50 -5.35 -18.11
N ALA A 142 16.98 -6.58 -18.37
CA ALA A 142 16.39 -7.80 -17.84
C ALA A 142 16.94 -8.17 -16.47
N TYR A 143 16.08 -8.63 -15.58
CA TYR A 143 16.39 -9.04 -14.21
C TYR A 143 15.84 -10.41 -13.88
N TYR A 144 16.67 -11.29 -13.31
CA TYR A 144 16.25 -12.60 -12.83
C TYR A 144 17.08 -13.07 -11.63
N CYS A 145 16.49 -13.07 -10.45
CA CYS A 145 17.04 -13.68 -9.26
C CYS A 145 16.67 -15.16 -9.17
N ASN A 146 17.67 -16.05 -9.28
CA ASN A 146 17.46 -17.49 -9.20
C ASN A 146 17.66 -18.07 -7.78
N ASN A 147 17.86 -17.22 -6.78
CA ASN A 147 18.00 -17.63 -5.39
C ASN A 147 16.71 -17.38 -4.62
N ASN A 148 16.41 -18.30 -3.70
CA ASN A 148 15.37 -18.13 -2.71
C ASN A 148 15.90 -17.28 -1.55
N THR A 149 15.77 -15.96 -1.63
CA THR A 149 16.31 -15.00 -0.68
C THR A 149 15.24 -13.95 -0.33
N GLY A 150 15.40 -13.31 0.82
CA GLY A 150 14.52 -12.22 1.22
C GLY A 150 14.59 -11.01 0.28
N THR A 151 13.57 -10.19 0.32
CA THR A 151 13.45 -8.97 -0.49
C THR A 151 14.13 -7.79 0.19
N ASN A 152 14.66 -6.86 -0.60
CA ASN A 152 15.35 -5.67 -0.12
C ASN A 152 15.00 -4.42 -0.94
N HIS A 153 14.03 -4.53 -1.84
CA HIS A 153 13.61 -3.46 -2.72
C HIS A 153 12.12 -3.59 -3.06
N GLN A 154 11.51 -2.48 -3.39
CA GLN A 154 10.12 -2.39 -3.81
C GLN A 154 10.05 -1.68 -5.15
N LEU A 155 9.20 -2.15 -6.06
CA LEU A 155 8.97 -1.54 -7.36
C LEU A 155 7.52 -1.72 -7.81
N THR A 156 7.17 -1.09 -8.94
CA THR A 156 5.79 -1.10 -9.43
C THR A 156 5.72 -1.85 -10.77
N ILE A 157 5.03 -2.98 -10.79
CA ILE A 157 4.75 -3.73 -12.02
C ILE A 157 3.57 -3.07 -12.73
N VAL A 158 3.80 -2.59 -13.94
CA VAL A 158 2.83 -1.84 -14.75
C VAL A 158 2.32 -2.63 -15.97
N GLY A 159 2.94 -3.76 -16.27
CA GLY A 159 2.59 -4.57 -17.43
C GLY A 159 3.38 -5.88 -17.51
N TRP A 160 3.32 -6.51 -18.66
CA TRP A 160 4.01 -7.78 -18.92
C TRP A 160 4.25 -8.01 -20.41
N ASP A 161 5.20 -8.91 -20.70
CA ASP A 161 5.46 -9.47 -22.02
C ASP A 161 5.58 -10.99 -21.90
N ASP A 162 4.57 -11.73 -22.40
CA ASP A 162 4.54 -13.19 -22.34
C ASP A 162 5.57 -13.86 -23.25
N ASP A 163 6.09 -13.12 -24.23
CA ASP A 163 7.06 -13.60 -25.21
C ASP A 163 8.49 -13.14 -24.92
N TYR A 164 8.73 -12.40 -23.81
CA TYR A 164 10.05 -11.93 -23.45
C TYR A 164 11.06 -13.06 -23.37
N SER A 165 12.11 -12.97 -24.20
CA SER A 165 13.05 -14.07 -24.42
C SER A 165 13.94 -14.34 -23.22
N THR A 166 14.15 -15.61 -22.89
CA THR A 166 15.14 -16.03 -21.89
C THR A 166 16.58 -15.62 -22.25
N ALA A 167 16.87 -15.38 -23.54
CA ALA A 167 18.18 -14.92 -24.00
C ALA A 167 18.55 -13.52 -23.52
N ASN A 168 17.56 -12.68 -23.15
CA ASN A 168 17.76 -11.32 -22.66
C ASN A 168 18.35 -11.25 -21.26
N PHE A 169 18.21 -12.33 -20.48
CA PHE A 169 18.70 -12.37 -19.10
C PHE A 169 20.22 -12.65 -19.04
N THR A 170 20.83 -12.35 -17.90
CA THR A 170 22.29 -12.49 -17.67
C THR A 170 22.79 -13.88 -18.07
N SER A 171 23.84 -13.94 -18.86
CA SER A 171 24.46 -15.20 -19.30
C SER A 171 24.85 -16.05 -18.09
N GLY A 172 24.48 -17.34 -18.11
CA GLY A 172 24.71 -18.26 -17.00
C GLY A 172 23.64 -18.22 -15.89
N ILE A 173 22.78 -17.22 -15.88
CA ILE A 173 21.65 -17.09 -14.95
C ILE A 173 20.42 -16.73 -15.78
N ARG A 174 19.81 -17.73 -16.42
CA ARG A 174 18.63 -17.53 -17.27
C ARG A 174 17.44 -18.31 -16.75
N PRO A 175 16.24 -17.73 -16.83
CA PRO A 175 15.02 -18.48 -16.54
C PRO A 175 14.85 -19.60 -17.60
N SER A 176 14.13 -20.64 -17.23
CA SER A 176 13.86 -21.77 -18.14
C SER A 176 12.67 -21.53 -19.07
N LYS A 177 11.84 -20.54 -18.77
CA LYS A 177 10.65 -20.17 -19.54
C LYS A 177 10.69 -18.69 -19.90
N LYS A 178 10.15 -18.35 -21.07
CA LYS A 178 9.91 -16.99 -21.51
C LYS A 178 8.88 -16.27 -20.63
N GLY A 179 8.83 -14.96 -20.76
CA GLY A 179 7.89 -14.06 -20.10
C GLY A 179 8.54 -13.24 -19.00
N ALA A 180 8.13 -11.99 -18.95
CA ALA A 180 8.61 -11.03 -17.97
C ALA A 180 7.51 -10.04 -17.57
N TRP A 181 7.62 -9.54 -16.35
CA TRP A 181 6.94 -8.34 -15.88
C TRP A 181 7.67 -7.09 -16.37
N ILE A 182 6.94 -6.06 -16.74
CA ILE A 182 7.45 -4.71 -16.99
C ILE A 182 7.27 -3.91 -15.72
N ALA A 183 8.37 -3.48 -15.11
CA ALA A 183 8.35 -2.83 -13.82
C ALA A 183 9.02 -1.45 -13.85
N LYS A 184 8.32 -0.42 -13.36
CA LYS A 184 8.87 0.90 -13.07
C LYS A 184 9.75 0.80 -11.82
N ASN A 185 10.98 1.30 -11.92
CA ASN A 185 11.94 1.35 -10.82
C ASN A 185 12.10 2.80 -10.34
N SER A 186 12.76 2.99 -9.20
CA SER A 186 13.03 4.31 -8.57
C SER A 186 14.47 4.79 -8.74
N TYR A 187 15.19 4.31 -9.77
CA TYR A 187 16.61 4.65 -10.01
C TYR A 187 16.82 5.72 -11.08
N GLY A 188 15.76 6.45 -11.44
CA GLY A 188 15.79 7.48 -12.46
C GLY A 188 15.61 6.94 -13.89
N GLU A 189 15.40 7.86 -14.84
CA GLU A 189 15.11 7.53 -16.25
C GLU A 189 16.33 6.94 -16.97
N ASP A 190 17.54 7.27 -16.55
CA ASP A 190 18.77 6.72 -17.12
C ASP A 190 18.99 5.24 -16.78
N PHE A 191 18.20 4.68 -15.88
CA PHE A 191 18.31 3.28 -15.47
C PHE A 191 17.36 2.39 -16.29
N GLY A 192 17.89 1.26 -16.77
CA GLY A 192 17.09 0.29 -17.51
C GLY A 192 16.69 0.76 -18.90
N ASN A 193 15.41 0.71 -19.21
CA ASN A 193 14.81 1.23 -20.41
C ASN A 193 13.86 2.37 -19.98
N ASP A 194 14.35 3.59 -19.98
CA ASP A 194 13.62 4.78 -19.51
C ASP A 194 13.02 4.60 -18.11
N GLY A 195 13.84 4.11 -17.15
CA GLY A 195 13.40 3.83 -15.77
C GLY A 195 12.72 2.47 -15.55
N TYR A 196 12.50 1.70 -16.61
CA TYR A 196 11.83 0.39 -16.53
C TYR A 196 12.81 -0.78 -16.67
N ILE A 197 12.45 -1.90 -16.03
CA ILE A 197 13.17 -3.18 -16.13
C ILE A 197 12.20 -4.33 -16.43
N TYR A 198 12.75 -5.42 -16.94
CA TYR A 198 12.00 -6.64 -17.25
C TYR A 198 12.35 -7.73 -16.24
N ILE A 199 11.41 -8.13 -15.39
CA ILE A 199 11.61 -9.12 -14.34
C ILE A 199 11.01 -10.45 -14.81
N SER A 200 11.82 -11.52 -14.81
CA SER A 200 11.32 -12.84 -15.19
C SER A 200 10.11 -13.26 -14.34
N TYR A 201 9.09 -13.88 -14.97
CA TYR A 201 8.03 -14.58 -14.22
C TYR A 201 8.54 -15.66 -13.29
N GLN A 202 9.76 -16.14 -13.51
CA GLN A 202 10.41 -17.15 -12.67
C GLN A 202 11.34 -16.55 -11.61
N ASP A 203 11.30 -15.23 -11.38
CA ASP A 203 12.08 -14.60 -10.32
C ASP A 203 11.75 -15.23 -8.97
N ASN A 204 12.77 -15.81 -8.32
CA ASN A 204 12.54 -16.55 -7.09
C ASN A 204 12.28 -15.66 -5.88
N SER A 205 12.71 -14.40 -5.91
CA SER A 205 12.44 -13.48 -4.82
C SER A 205 10.99 -12.97 -4.85
N LEU A 206 10.46 -12.73 -6.03
CA LEU A 206 9.04 -12.37 -6.23
C LEU A 206 8.11 -13.57 -5.96
N ASN A 207 8.54 -14.77 -6.34
CA ASN A 207 7.75 -16.00 -6.21
C ASN A 207 8.01 -16.73 -4.88
N HIS A 208 8.75 -16.12 -3.96
CA HIS A 208 9.13 -16.75 -2.72
C HIS A 208 7.90 -17.08 -1.87
N GLN A 209 7.63 -18.37 -1.73
CA GLN A 209 6.64 -18.85 -0.77
C GLN A 209 7.34 -19.12 0.55
N LYS A 210 7.28 -18.19 1.48
CA LYS A 210 7.70 -18.46 2.84
C LYS A 210 6.71 -19.40 3.53
N LYS A 211 7.23 -20.24 4.41
CA LYS A 211 6.45 -21.25 5.14
C LYS A 211 5.65 -20.69 6.33
N SER A 212 5.67 -19.37 6.55
CA SER A 212 5.02 -18.72 7.68
C SER A 212 3.93 -17.75 7.20
N THR A 213 2.76 -17.82 7.80
CA THR A 213 1.62 -16.93 7.55
C THR A 213 1.86 -15.48 7.98
N ALA A 214 2.97 -15.19 8.66
CA ALA A 214 3.36 -13.84 9.08
C ALA A 214 4.27 -13.12 8.06
N ASP A 215 4.67 -13.80 6.98
CA ASP A 215 5.63 -13.27 6.01
C ASP A 215 4.93 -12.65 4.79
N SER A 216 4.86 -11.31 4.77
CA SER A 216 4.34 -10.52 3.64
C SER A 216 5.30 -10.42 2.44
N ASP A 217 6.50 -10.99 2.53
CA ASP A 217 7.60 -10.82 1.55
C ASP A 217 7.32 -11.39 0.14
N SER A 218 6.23 -12.11 -0.04
CA SER A 218 5.83 -12.64 -1.35
C SER A 218 4.48 -12.13 -1.83
N LEU A 219 3.92 -11.15 -1.16
CA LEU A 219 2.65 -10.55 -1.54
C LEU A 219 2.86 -9.36 -2.48
N VAL A 220 2.00 -9.28 -3.47
CA VAL A 220 1.93 -8.20 -4.45
C VAL A 220 0.64 -7.44 -4.21
N PHE A 221 0.71 -6.12 -4.12
CA PHE A 221 -0.38 -5.27 -3.68
C PHE A 221 -0.89 -4.36 -4.81
N ALA A 222 -2.19 -4.30 -4.99
CA ALA A 222 -2.87 -3.32 -5.83
C ALA A 222 -3.64 -2.33 -4.95
N TYR A 223 -3.49 -1.04 -5.24
CA TYR A 223 -4.13 0.04 -4.51
C TYR A 223 -5.30 0.59 -5.33
N ASP A 224 -6.44 0.76 -4.68
CA ASP A 224 -7.63 1.37 -5.25
C ASP A 224 -7.86 2.72 -4.58
N MET A 225 -7.51 3.80 -5.29
CA MET A 225 -7.61 5.16 -4.78
C MET A 225 -8.93 5.81 -5.18
N GLU A 226 -9.41 6.75 -4.37
CA GLU A 226 -10.59 7.58 -4.62
C GLU A 226 -10.29 9.06 -4.31
N ASN A 227 -11.23 9.96 -4.62
CA ASN A 227 -11.06 11.39 -4.32
C ASN A 227 -10.94 11.64 -2.81
N SER A 228 -10.15 12.64 -2.43
CA SER A 228 -10.01 13.07 -1.03
C SER A 228 -11.18 13.92 -0.50
N ASP A 229 -12.08 14.39 -1.37
CA ASP A 229 -13.23 15.20 -1.01
C ASP A 229 -14.53 14.42 -0.74
N ASN A 230 -14.44 13.08 -0.69
CA ASN A 230 -15.61 12.19 -0.58
C ASN A 230 -16.18 12.04 0.84
N TYR A 231 -15.38 12.33 1.87
CA TYR A 231 -15.77 12.24 3.27
C TYR A 231 -15.27 13.45 4.07
N SER A 232 -15.99 13.79 5.14
CA SER A 232 -15.63 14.93 6.01
C SER A 232 -14.79 14.50 7.23
N HIS A 233 -14.95 13.27 7.68
CA HIS A 233 -14.26 12.76 8.87
C HIS A 233 -13.85 11.30 8.68
N ASN A 234 -12.75 10.94 9.32
CA ASN A 234 -12.22 9.59 9.40
C ASN A 234 -11.97 9.24 10.87
N TYR A 235 -12.58 8.18 11.36
CA TYR A 235 -12.42 7.70 12.73
C TYR A 235 -11.69 6.37 12.72
N GLN A 236 -10.50 6.31 13.30
CA GLN A 236 -9.67 5.12 13.29
C GLN A 236 -8.66 5.13 14.44
N TYR A 237 -8.20 3.95 14.84
CA TYR A 237 -7.11 3.75 15.79
C TYR A 237 -5.87 3.12 15.14
N ASP A 238 -6.05 2.49 13.99
CA ASP A 238 -4.96 1.87 13.24
C ASP A 238 -4.24 2.92 12.38
N GLY A 239 -3.04 2.64 11.96
CA GLY A 239 -2.25 3.56 11.15
C GLY A 239 -0.80 3.58 11.56
N SER A 240 -0.39 2.51 12.25
CA SER A 240 0.97 2.30 12.71
C SER A 240 1.88 1.80 11.60
N ALA A 241 3.16 2.11 11.73
CA ALA A 241 4.25 1.50 10.98
C ALA A 241 4.48 0.01 11.33
N SER A 242 3.87 -0.49 12.39
CA SER A 242 3.97 -1.90 12.83
C SER A 242 2.62 -2.57 12.70
N CYS A 243 2.48 -3.44 11.71
CA CYS A 243 1.24 -4.18 11.46
C CYS A 243 1.40 -5.63 11.88
N THR A 244 0.49 -6.10 12.74
CA THR A 244 0.43 -7.51 13.17
C THR A 244 -0.98 -8.01 12.98
N TYR A 245 -1.14 -9.14 12.30
CA TYR A 245 -2.42 -9.83 12.23
C TYR A 245 -2.65 -10.63 13.49
N MET A 246 -3.78 -10.39 14.12
CA MET A 246 -4.21 -11.18 15.26
C MET A 246 -5.27 -12.20 14.82
N PRO A 247 -5.01 -13.51 15.00
CA PRO A 247 -6.02 -14.52 14.71
C PRO A 247 -7.20 -14.38 15.69
N ILE A 248 -8.40 -14.33 15.13
CA ILE A 248 -9.64 -14.24 15.89
C ILE A 248 -10.39 -15.57 15.75
N PRO A 249 -10.81 -16.22 16.84
CA PRO A 249 -11.63 -17.42 16.77
C PRO A 249 -12.94 -17.20 16.00
N SER A 250 -13.38 -18.19 15.25
CA SER A 250 -14.67 -18.13 14.54
C SER A 250 -15.82 -17.84 15.51
N GLY A 251 -16.70 -16.92 15.13
CA GLY A 251 -17.82 -16.46 15.96
C GLY A 251 -17.45 -15.37 16.96
N SER A 252 -16.19 -14.93 17.02
CA SER A 252 -15.80 -13.79 17.84
C SER A 252 -16.08 -12.45 17.14
N SER A 253 -16.21 -11.39 17.93
CA SER A 253 -16.38 -10.03 17.44
C SER A 253 -15.24 -9.13 17.90
N LEU A 254 -14.87 -8.16 17.07
CA LEU A 254 -14.03 -7.03 17.42
C LEU A 254 -14.88 -5.77 17.33
N SER A 255 -14.57 -4.78 18.14
CA SER A 255 -15.26 -3.50 18.09
C SER A 255 -14.31 -2.35 18.40
N ASN A 256 -14.54 -1.23 17.73
CA ASN A 256 -14.00 0.07 18.08
C ASN A 256 -15.15 0.99 18.47
N VAL A 257 -14.90 1.87 19.41
CA VAL A 257 -15.86 2.89 19.87
C VAL A 257 -15.27 4.27 19.61
N PHE A 258 -15.97 5.06 18.82
CA PHE A 258 -15.55 6.42 18.47
C PHE A 258 -16.55 7.44 19.01
N THR A 259 -16.03 8.59 19.42
CA THR A 259 -16.87 9.74 19.76
C THR A 259 -16.99 10.62 18.52
N VAL A 260 -18.22 10.77 18.02
CA VAL A 260 -18.49 11.68 16.90
C VAL A 260 -18.23 13.11 17.37
N SER A 261 -17.31 13.79 16.71
CA SER A 261 -16.92 15.16 17.02
C SER A 261 -16.91 16.01 15.74
N GLY A 262 -17.09 17.29 15.85
CA GLY A 262 -16.92 18.21 14.74
C GLY A 262 -18.20 18.73 14.08
N ASN A 263 -19.37 18.14 14.33
CA ASN A 263 -20.63 18.73 13.90
C ASN A 263 -21.35 19.42 15.08
N PRO A 264 -21.55 20.73 15.05
CA PRO A 264 -22.25 21.46 16.12
C PRO A 264 -23.70 20.97 16.33
N ASN A 265 -24.30 20.31 15.36
CA ASN A 265 -25.62 19.71 15.47
C ASN A 265 -25.61 18.24 15.92
N GLY A 266 -24.42 17.68 16.19
CA GLY A 266 -24.25 16.30 16.69
C GLY A 266 -24.74 15.19 15.74
N GLN A 267 -24.85 15.49 14.45
CA GLN A 267 -25.34 14.54 13.44
C GLN A 267 -24.31 14.34 12.35
N GLU A 268 -23.87 13.09 12.20
CA GLU A 268 -23.04 12.63 11.10
C GLU A 268 -23.68 11.42 10.43
N LYS A 269 -23.36 11.24 9.16
CA LYS A 269 -23.82 10.09 8.39
C LYS A 269 -22.64 9.16 8.14
N LEU A 270 -22.65 7.98 8.73
CA LEU A 270 -21.68 6.95 8.40
C LEU A 270 -21.80 6.57 6.92
N LYS A 271 -20.72 6.65 6.19
CA LYS A 271 -20.63 6.38 4.75
C LYS A 271 -19.97 5.04 4.46
N SER A 272 -18.89 4.74 5.17
CA SER A 272 -18.06 3.58 4.92
C SER A 272 -17.51 3.01 6.21
N VAL A 273 -17.22 1.73 6.22
CA VAL A 273 -16.44 1.03 7.24
C VAL A 273 -15.34 0.27 6.52
N SER A 274 -14.09 0.47 6.92
CA SER A 274 -12.94 -0.25 6.39
C SER A 274 -12.35 -1.19 7.44
N PHE A 275 -11.85 -2.33 7.00
CA PHE A 275 -11.15 -3.31 7.82
C PHE A 275 -10.30 -4.21 6.92
N ALA A 276 -9.26 -4.82 7.50
CA ALA A 276 -8.38 -5.71 6.78
C ALA A 276 -8.70 -7.19 7.11
N LEU A 277 -8.67 -8.03 6.09
CA LEU A 277 -8.80 -9.49 6.19
C LEU A 277 -7.52 -10.14 5.68
N ALA A 278 -6.94 -11.03 6.48
CA ALA A 278 -5.70 -11.73 6.14
C ALA A 278 -5.92 -13.03 5.35
N SER A 279 -7.16 -13.43 5.11
CA SER A 279 -7.52 -14.68 4.41
C SER A 279 -8.68 -14.46 3.46
N GLU A 280 -8.76 -15.29 2.45
CA GLU A 280 -9.87 -15.31 1.50
C GLU A 280 -11.09 -16.06 2.05
N ASN A 281 -12.24 -15.83 1.44
CA ASN A 281 -13.49 -16.55 1.73
C ASN A 281 -13.95 -16.49 3.20
N ILE A 282 -13.69 -15.37 3.86
CA ILE A 282 -14.15 -15.14 5.23
C ILE A 282 -15.60 -14.63 5.20
N GLN A 283 -16.44 -15.25 6.01
CA GLN A 283 -17.76 -14.70 6.31
C GLN A 283 -17.65 -13.73 7.49
N TYR A 284 -18.23 -12.56 7.33
CA TYR A 284 -18.25 -11.53 8.37
C TYR A 284 -19.60 -10.82 8.42
N ALA A 285 -19.91 -10.24 9.57
CA ALA A 285 -21.04 -9.35 9.75
C ALA A 285 -20.55 -8.02 10.31
N ILE A 286 -21.13 -6.92 9.82
CA ILE A 286 -20.88 -5.57 10.32
C ILE A 286 -22.11 -5.16 11.12
N GLN A 287 -21.90 -4.81 12.40
CA GLN A 287 -22.92 -4.28 13.28
C GLN A 287 -22.51 -2.91 13.79
N ILE A 288 -23.40 -1.96 13.75
CA ILE A 288 -23.14 -0.59 14.19
C ILE A 288 -24.18 -0.20 15.24
N TYR A 289 -23.67 0.26 16.37
CA TYR A 289 -24.47 0.69 17.52
C TYR A 289 -24.20 2.17 17.80
N LYS A 290 -25.26 2.89 18.17
CA LYS A 290 -25.21 4.30 18.58
C LYS A 290 -25.40 4.43 20.07
N ASN A 291 -24.59 5.29 20.70
CA ASN A 291 -24.64 5.56 22.14
C ASN A 291 -24.53 4.30 23.02
N PRO A 292 -23.49 3.46 22.84
CA PRO A 292 -23.29 2.32 23.71
C PRO A 292 -22.91 2.75 25.13
N THR A 293 -23.18 1.92 26.09
CA THR A 293 -22.68 2.08 27.47
C THR A 293 -21.17 1.76 27.50
N ALA A 294 -20.41 2.46 28.30
CA ALA A 294 -18.98 2.21 28.46
C ALA A 294 -18.73 0.73 28.83
N GLY A 295 -17.83 0.09 28.09
CA GLY A 295 -17.48 -1.33 28.29
C GLY A 295 -18.41 -2.35 27.62
N ASP A 296 -19.54 -1.93 27.04
CA ASP A 296 -20.43 -2.80 26.28
C ASP A 296 -20.81 -2.17 24.93
N PRO A 297 -20.03 -2.39 23.87
CA PRO A 297 -20.29 -1.82 22.55
C PRO A 297 -21.63 -2.18 21.93
N THR A 298 -22.25 -3.29 22.37
CA THR A 298 -23.52 -3.79 21.82
C THR A 298 -24.75 -3.30 22.56
N SER A 299 -24.57 -2.62 23.68
CA SER A 299 -25.67 -2.08 24.50
C SER A 299 -26.42 -0.90 23.91
N GLY A 300 -25.88 -0.30 22.85
CA GLY A 300 -26.46 0.86 22.20
C GLY A 300 -27.63 0.53 21.30
N ILE A 301 -28.12 1.56 20.61
CA ILE A 301 -29.18 1.42 19.61
C ILE A 301 -28.58 0.87 18.31
N ALA A 302 -28.98 -0.33 17.89
CA ALA A 302 -28.54 -0.91 16.63
C ALA A 302 -29.01 -0.06 15.44
N VAL A 303 -28.08 0.37 14.59
CA VAL A 303 -28.38 1.19 13.40
C VAL A 303 -28.01 0.48 12.10
N LEU A 304 -27.17 -0.53 12.16
CA LEU A 304 -26.85 -1.42 11.04
C LEU A 304 -26.54 -2.83 11.56
N ASP A 305 -27.15 -3.82 10.91
CA ASP A 305 -26.79 -5.23 11.03
C ASP A 305 -26.77 -5.81 9.61
N ARG A 306 -25.56 -6.10 9.10
CA ARG A 306 -25.38 -6.58 7.73
C ARG A 306 -24.36 -7.70 7.67
N ALA A 307 -24.82 -8.88 7.28
CA ALA A 307 -23.95 -10.00 6.95
C ALA A 307 -23.41 -9.88 5.53
N GLN A 308 -22.14 -10.18 5.35
CA GLN A 308 -21.46 -10.25 4.06
C GLN A 308 -20.53 -11.46 4.01
N SER A 309 -20.25 -11.94 2.80
CA SER A 309 -19.19 -12.93 2.57
C SER A 309 -17.99 -12.23 2.00
N GLY A 310 -16.81 -12.57 2.50
CA GLY A 310 -15.54 -12.07 2.00
C GLY A 310 -15.24 -12.57 0.58
N VAL A 311 -14.35 -11.86 -0.09
CA VAL A 311 -13.87 -12.14 -1.46
C VAL A 311 -12.60 -12.97 -1.39
#